data_b16110ec2c1ea25c974416afdab3b21f
#
_entry.id   b16110ec2c1ea25c974416afdab3b21f
#
_cell.length_a   1.000
_cell.length_b   1.000
_cell.length_c   1.000
_cell.angle_alpha   90.00
_cell.angle_beta   90.00
_cell.angle_gamma   90.00
#
_symmetry.space_group_name_H-M   'P 1'
#
loop_
_entity.id
_entity.type
_entity.pdbx_description
1 polymer ?
#
loop_
_entity_poly.entity_id
_entity_poly.type
_entity_poly.pdbx_seq_one_letter_code
_entity_poly.pdbx_strand_id
1 'polypeptide(L)'
;MSLPKSVYKELADIVGTENICDRQYVLAAYRHTNPQNGIKHPSPEAVIMPSSTDEVQGIVRVCNRHKIKYNTITSLFGMGGIASQPGMLIISMRRMNRILEINEDDRYAVIEPGVRQVQLKPEVFKRGLTYPTASAGPSCSVLANFVFSGDHHIQQSSSRCSRYLLGYEWVTPTGDMVRVGSLAGESGWFCADGPGPSLRGLARGYGGWSGGLGIVTKIAIGLDAWKGPRELPTEGHSPEYKIPFPKDCHKVFIFKFPSLDHVRDAMIEMGKAEIGIAVLKFFYATEAVLFTVSANDFWELWNSGLYQKELQQALWVYLAGWTPEELAYEERVMWDIVNEIGGEPVDDTITKKYEENMDFFILVSNLQRVLKLGGGWSPAKLGADSIHHMFEVAKSIPEFFYDFIEREKILNAPHNFQIIPMEFGHMAHIELLFFFDHGQADWPQIPAEVLRKSLDNDIKHGYHAATPPPVKALTEKLGPLYSNFHKWRQRIKEAFDPNNVSNPGP
;
A
#
# COMPACT_ATOMS: atom_id res chain seq x y z
N MET A 1 10.17 30.96 7.31
CA MET A 1 10.71 31.48 8.59
C MET A 1 11.43 30.31 9.25
N SER A 2 12.65 30.50 9.68
CA SER A 2 13.38 29.44 10.40
C SER A 2 12.75 29.17 11.77
N LEU A 3 12.79 27.93 12.23
CA LEU A 3 12.32 27.55 13.56
C LEU A 3 12.99 28.43 14.65
N PRO A 4 12.24 29.07 15.57
CA PRO A 4 12.83 29.88 16.63
C PRO A 4 13.80 29.03 17.47
N LYS A 5 14.97 29.60 17.79
CA LYS A 5 16.02 28.88 18.55
C LYS A 5 15.52 28.38 19.94
N SER A 6 14.62 29.09 20.58
CA SER A 6 14.02 28.68 21.86
C SER A 6 13.15 27.41 21.67
N VAL A 7 12.38 27.34 20.59
CA VAL A 7 11.54 26.19 20.29
C VAL A 7 12.41 24.98 19.85
N TYR A 8 13.45 25.22 19.04
CA TYR A 8 14.42 24.17 18.71
C TYR A 8 15.04 23.55 19.96
N LYS A 9 15.44 24.39 20.92
CA LYS A 9 16.01 23.93 22.21
C LYS A 9 14.96 23.12 23.00
N GLU A 10 13.74 23.62 23.10
CA GLU A 10 12.65 22.91 23.80
C GLU A 10 12.41 21.52 23.23
N LEU A 11 12.41 21.39 21.89
CA LEU A 11 12.30 20.12 21.21
C LEU A 11 13.52 19.22 21.40
N ALA A 12 14.73 19.80 21.42
CA ALA A 12 15.97 19.08 21.68
C ALA A 12 16.04 18.56 23.15
N ASP A 13 15.49 19.30 24.10
CA ASP A 13 15.41 18.88 25.50
C ASP A 13 14.48 17.65 25.68
N ILE A 14 13.53 17.43 24.76
CA ILE A 14 12.63 16.26 24.77
C ILE A 14 13.33 15.02 24.23
N VAL A 15 13.95 15.11 23.04
CA VAL A 15 14.45 13.92 22.30
C VAL A 15 15.96 13.71 22.40
N GLY A 16 16.70 14.66 22.95
CA GLY A 16 18.16 14.75 22.89
C GLY A 16 18.64 15.50 21.64
N THR A 17 19.73 16.23 21.79
CA THR A 17 20.29 17.11 20.74
C THR A 17 20.72 16.33 19.48
N GLU A 18 21.07 15.06 19.61
CA GLU A 18 21.46 14.16 18.54
C GLU A 18 20.26 13.65 17.71
N ASN A 19 19.03 13.81 18.21
CA ASN A 19 17.80 13.31 17.60
C ASN A 19 16.91 14.41 16.99
N ILE A 20 17.44 15.62 16.88
CA ILE A 20 16.85 16.74 16.13
C ILE A 20 17.89 17.39 15.24
N CYS A 21 17.53 17.76 14.03
CA CYS A 21 18.46 18.36 13.08
C CYS A 21 17.78 19.34 12.14
N ASP A 22 18.38 20.52 11.96
CA ASP A 22 17.97 21.57 11.04
C ASP A 22 19.01 21.84 9.92
N ARG A 23 20.05 20.99 9.83
CA ARG A 23 21.13 21.16 8.83
C ARG A 23 20.63 20.83 7.44
N GLN A 24 20.89 21.72 6.48
CA GLN A 24 20.36 21.61 5.12
C GLN A 24 20.69 20.30 4.39
N TYR A 25 21.88 19.73 4.61
CA TYR A 25 22.25 18.45 4.00
C TYR A 25 21.45 17.27 4.57
N VAL A 26 20.98 17.33 5.82
CA VAL A 26 20.09 16.34 6.42
C VAL A 26 18.65 16.56 5.88
N LEU A 27 18.19 17.82 5.89
CA LEU A 27 16.87 18.17 5.39
C LEU A 27 16.67 17.83 3.92
N ALA A 28 17.75 17.85 3.12
CA ALA A 28 17.73 17.43 1.71
C ALA A 28 17.27 15.98 1.53
N ALA A 29 17.61 15.07 2.47
CA ALA A 29 17.16 13.69 2.44
C ALA A 29 15.63 13.54 2.75
N TYR A 30 15.04 14.57 3.35
CA TYR A 30 13.60 14.63 3.67
C TYR A 30 12.84 15.57 2.74
N ARG A 31 13.52 16.21 1.81
CA ARG A 31 12.95 17.00 0.74
C ARG A 31 12.67 16.10 -0.45
N HIS A 32 11.49 15.55 -0.49
CA HIS A 32 11.11 14.68 -1.58
C HIS A 32 10.68 15.51 -2.78
N THR A 33 11.35 15.30 -3.91
CA THR A 33 10.72 15.59 -5.21
C THR A 33 9.99 14.32 -5.59
N ASN A 34 8.67 14.33 -5.55
CA ASN A 34 7.92 13.16 -5.95
C ASN A 34 8.13 12.96 -7.47
N PRO A 35 8.92 11.95 -7.90
CA PRO A 35 9.15 11.71 -9.31
C PRO A 35 7.87 11.31 -10.06
N GLN A 36 6.83 10.93 -9.32
CA GLN A 36 5.55 10.50 -9.88
C GLN A 36 4.69 11.66 -10.40
N ASN A 37 4.84 12.87 -9.86
CA ASN A 37 3.99 14.01 -10.25
C ASN A 37 4.78 15.31 -10.47
N GLY A 38 6.10 15.29 -10.38
CA GLY A 38 6.94 16.46 -10.57
C GLY A 38 6.81 17.55 -9.51
N ILE A 39 6.00 17.35 -8.47
CA ILE A 39 5.77 18.33 -7.42
C ILE A 39 7.03 18.46 -6.56
N LYS A 40 7.58 19.66 -6.49
CA LYS A 40 8.65 20.02 -5.57
C LYS A 40 8.07 20.43 -4.24
N HIS A 41 8.28 19.60 -3.22
CA HIS A 41 7.89 19.93 -1.88
C HIS A 41 8.92 20.87 -1.20
N PRO A 42 8.51 21.77 -0.31
CA PRO A 42 9.45 22.60 0.44
C PRO A 42 10.33 21.76 1.37
N SER A 43 11.50 22.27 1.72
CA SER A 43 12.31 21.68 2.79
C SER A 43 11.60 21.83 4.14
N PRO A 44 11.61 20.82 5.00
CA PRO A 44 11.18 21.01 6.38
C PRO A 44 12.14 21.96 7.13
N GLU A 45 11.68 22.53 8.23
CA GLU A 45 12.52 23.37 9.12
C GLU A 45 13.44 22.55 9.99
N ALA A 46 12.98 21.41 10.45
CA ALA A 46 13.79 20.42 11.17
C ALA A 46 13.18 19.02 11.03
N VAL A 47 14.03 18.01 11.28
CA VAL A 47 13.62 16.61 11.44
C VAL A 47 13.86 16.19 12.89
N ILE A 48 12.85 15.56 13.51
CA ILE A 48 12.86 15.12 14.90
C ILE A 48 12.58 13.62 14.95
N MET A 49 13.31 12.89 15.78
CA MET A 49 13.24 11.44 15.88
C MET A 49 12.92 10.99 17.32
N PRO A 50 11.64 10.88 17.70
CA PRO A 50 11.26 10.35 19.00
C PRO A 50 11.53 8.85 19.14
N SER A 51 11.71 8.38 20.37
CA SER A 51 11.91 6.97 20.75
C SER A 51 10.79 6.39 21.61
N SER A 52 9.86 7.23 22.08
CA SER A 52 8.76 6.82 22.94
C SER A 52 7.49 7.62 22.70
N THR A 53 6.37 7.11 23.18
CA THR A 53 5.08 7.82 23.15
C THR A 53 5.14 9.13 23.93
N ASP A 54 5.85 9.16 25.05
CA ASP A 54 6.01 10.37 25.89
C ASP A 54 6.76 11.48 25.14
N GLU A 55 7.84 11.13 24.44
CA GLU A 55 8.54 12.08 23.58
C GLU A 55 7.63 12.60 22.46
N VAL A 56 6.82 11.73 21.84
CA VAL A 56 5.82 12.13 20.82
C VAL A 56 4.80 13.10 21.41
N GLN A 57 4.26 12.83 22.62
CA GLN A 57 3.34 13.74 23.30
C GLN A 57 4.01 15.11 23.57
N GLY A 58 5.24 15.10 24.07
CA GLY A 58 6.01 16.32 24.31
C GLY A 58 6.16 17.17 23.05
N ILE A 59 6.61 16.55 21.95
CA ILE A 59 6.76 17.21 20.64
C ILE A 59 5.44 17.81 20.16
N VAL A 60 4.36 17.02 20.20
CA VAL A 60 3.03 17.47 19.72
C VAL A 60 2.52 18.64 20.56
N ARG A 61 2.70 18.63 21.90
CA ARG A 61 2.33 19.74 22.78
C ARG A 61 3.12 21.02 22.48
N VAL A 62 4.42 20.90 22.18
CA VAL A 62 5.23 22.04 21.72
C VAL A 62 4.71 22.58 20.40
N CYS A 63 4.46 21.71 19.42
CA CYS A 63 3.92 22.08 18.12
C CYS A 63 2.57 22.79 18.26
N ASN A 64 1.67 22.26 19.09
CA ASN A 64 0.35 22.82 19.34
C ASN A 64 0.44 24.22 19.99
N ARG A 65 1.25 24.38 21.03
CA ARG A 65 1.44 25.63 21.76
C ARG A 65 2.01 26.75 20.88
N HIS A 66 2.98 26.41 20.04
CA HIS A 66 3.64 27.36 19.16
C HIS A 66 3.00 27.42 17.76
N LYS A 67 1.90 26.68 17.52
CA LYS A 67 1.21 26.58 16.21
C LYS A 67 2.14 26.16 15.06
N ILE A 68 3.10 25.32 15.37
CA ILE A 68 4.05 24.78 14.40
C ILE A 68 3.43 23.54 13.74
N LYS A 69 3.38 23.56 12.44
CA LYS A 69 2.85 22.46 11.65
C LYS A 69 3.85 21.33 11.53
N TYR A 70 3.36 20.09 11.58
CA TYR A 70 4.22 18.92 11.44
C TYR A 70 3.58 17.88 10.51
N ASN A 71 4.43 17.03 9.95
CA ASN A 71 4.01 15.78 9.36
C ASN A 71 4.83 14.62 9.93
N THR A 72 4.27 13.41 9.91
CA THR A 72 4.87 12.22 10.49
C THR A 72 5.26 11.24 9.41
N ILE A 73 6.46 10.68 9.52
CA ILE A 73 6.95 9.67 8.59
C ILE A 73 7.43 8.42 9.33
N THR A 74 7.30 7.29 8.66
CA THR A 74 7.83 6.00 9.11
C THR A 74 8.95 5.51 8.20
N SER A 75 8.64 4.87 7.07
CA SER A 75 9.63 4.29 6.15
C SER A 75 10.00 5.18 4.95
N LEU A 76 9.33 6.31 4.75
CA LEU A 76 9.50 7.18 3.56
C LEU A 76 9.21 6.51 2.21
N PHE A 77 8.52 5.40 2.20
CA PHE A 77 8.02 4.79 0.98
C PHE A 77 6.57 5.22 0.76
N GLY A 78 6.31 5.95 -0.32
CA GLY A 78 4.95 6.33 -0.69
C GLY A 78 4.64 7.83 -0.63
N MET A 79 3.39 8.15 -0.85
CA MET A 79 2.88 9.46 -1.27
C MET A 79 2.61 10.46 -0.12
N GLY A 80 2.97 10.13 1.11
CA GLY A 80 2.70 10.97 2.28
C GLY A 80 3.95 11.23 3.11
N GLY A 81 3.88 12.10 4.07
CA GLY A 81 4.93 12.29 5.05
C GLY A 81 5.98 13.35 4.71
N ILE A 82 5.67 14.22 3.77
CA ILE A 82 6.57 15.29 3.32
C ILE A 82 6.04 16.63 3.83
N ALA A 83 6.92 17.64 3.94
CA ALA A 83 6.47 18.99 4.22
C ALA A 83 5.59 19.49 3.08
N SER A 84 4.28 19.68 3.34
CA SER A 84 3.33 20.14 2.34
C SER A 84 3.40 21.67 2.13
N GLN A 85 3.98 22.39 3.08
CA GLN A 85 4.14 23.84 3.07
C GLN A 85 5.41 24.24 3.83
N PRO A 86 5.96 25.46 3.59
CA PRO A 86 7.09 25.98 4.37
C PRO A 86 6.76 26.09 5.87
N GLY A 87 7.77 25.99 6.73
CA GLY A 87 7.62 26.12 8.18
C GLY A 87 7.22 24.84 8.91
N MET A 88 7.17 23.71 8.23
CA MET A 88 6.78 22.43 8.83
C MET A 88 7.97 21.68 9.42
N LEU A 89 7.69 20.90 10.47
CA LEU A 89 8.60 19.89 11.03
C LEU A 89 8.26 18.52 10.45
N ILE A 90 9.27 17.66 10.35
CA ILE A 90 9.09 16.23 10.10
C ILE A 90 9.39 15.45 11.36
N ILE A 91 8.41 14.67 11.83
CA ILE A 91 8.57 13.75 12.96
C ILE A 91 8.81 12.36 12.36
N SER A 92 10.06 11.90 12.45
CA SER A 92 10.48 10.61 11.91
C SER A 92 10.42 9.52 12.97
N MET A 93 9.52 8.58 12.81
CA MET A 93 9.24 7.52 13.78
C MET A 93 10.23 6.35 13.72
N ARG A 94 11.37 6.50 13.03
CA ARG A 94 12.32 5.39 12.76
C ARG A 94 12.96 4.79 14.01
N ARG A 95 13.06 5.55 15.10
CA ARG A 95 13.61 5.06 16.38
C ARG A 95 12.61 4.20 17.16
N MET A 96 11.31 4.34 16.89
CA MET A 96 10.26 3.49 17.46
C MET A 96 10.04 2.28 16.54
N ASN A 97 10.89 1.27 16.63
CA ASN A 97 10.95 0.15 15.68
C ASN A 97 10.96 -1.23 16.36
N ARG A 98 10.40 -1.33 17.57
CA ARG A 98 10.33 -2.57 18.33
C ARG A 98 9.09 -3.37 17.99
N ILE A 99 9.26 -4.68 17.83
CA ILE A 99 8.17 -5.65 17.94
C ILE A 99 7.99 -5.88 19.43
N LEU A 100 6.86 -5.45 19.99
CA LEU A 100 6.63 -5.44 21.43
C LEU A 100 6.11 -6.79 21.94
N GLU A 101 5.26 -7.44 21.13
CA GLU A 101 4.63 -8.71 21.46
C GLU A 101 4.25 -9.46 20.18
N ILE A 102 4.34 -10.79 20.19
CA ILE A 102 3.67 -11.69 19.24
C ILE A 102 3.00 -12.75 20.10
N ASN A 103 1.67 -12.74 20.12
CA ASN A 103 0.86 -13.69 20.86
C ASN A 103 0.37 -14.76 19.87
N GLU A 104 0.82 -16.00 20.09
CA GLU A 104 0.52 -17.14 19.21
C GLU A 104 -0.88 -17.72 19.47
N ASP A 105 -1.34 -17.69 20.72
CA ASP A 105 -2.62 -18.25 21.13
C ASP A 105 -3.79 -17.37 20.64
N ASP A 106 -3.70 -16.06 20.89
CA ASP A 106 -4.72 -15.08 20.50
C ASP A 106 -4.46 -14.48 19.10
N ARG A 107 -3.38 -14.89 18.43
CA ARG A 107 -3.00 -14.53 17.06
C ARG A 107 -2.99 -13.02 16.81
N TYR A 108 -2.20 -12.30 17.57
CA TYR A 108 -1.94 -10.88 17.31
C TYR A 108 -0.47 -10.52 17.50
N ALA A 109 -0.08 -9.38 16.93
CA ALA A 109 1.23 -8.78 17.17
C ALA A 109 1.08 -7.31 17.56
N VAL A 110 1.90 -6.84 18.51
CA VAL A 110 1.98 -5.43 18.92
C VAL A 110 3.29 -4.85 18.45
N ILE A 111 3.20 -3.74 17.72
CA ILE A 111 4.35 -3.12 17.06
C ILE A 111 4.36 -1.59 17.18
N GLU A 112 5.56 -1.03 17.06
CA GLU A 112 5.81 0.40 16.94
C GLU A 112 5.83 0.87 15.46
N PRO A 113 5.71 2.19 15.17
CA PRO A 113 5.56 2.73 13.82
C PRO A 113 6.71 2.45 12.86
N GLY A 114 7.93 2.36 13.37
CA GLY A 114 9.13 2.11 12.57
C GLY A 114 9.36 0.65 12.18
N VAL A 115 8.54 -0.29 12.67
CA VAL A 115 8.63 -1.70 12.30
C VAL A 115 8.24 -1.87 10.84
N ARG A 116 9.12 -2.50 10.06
CA ARG A 116 8.93 -2.77 8.62
C ARG A 116 8.49 -4.20 8.37
N GLN A 117 7.90 -4.44 7.21
CA GLN A 117 7.45 -5.78 6.78
C GLN A 117 8.58 -6.82 6.89
N VAL A 118 9.79 -6.45 6.42
CA VAL A 118 10.99 -7.33 6.47
C VAL A 118 11.42 -7.69 7.89
N GLN A 119 11.02 -6.93 8.90
CA GLN A 119 11.32 -7.24 10.31
C GLN A 119 10.27 -8.17 10.94
N LEU A 120 8.99 -7.86 10.74
CA LEU A 120 7.90 -8.61 11.40
C LEU A 120 7.59 -9.93 10.70
N LYS A 121 7.64 -9.96 9.34
CA LYS A 121 7.21 -11.12 8.55
C LYS A 121 7.96 -12.40 8.90
N PRO A 122 9.31 -12.42 8.96
CA PRO A 122 10.05 -13.61 9.36
C PRO A 122 9.72 -14.07 10.79
N GLU A 123 9.50 -13.13 11.70
CA GLU A 123 9.22 -13.45 13.10
C GLU A 123 7.85 -14.12 13.29
N VAL A 124 6.83 -13.74 12.52
CA VAL A 124 5.54 -14.42 12.55
C VAL A 124 5.57 -15.74 11.80
N PHE A 125 6.32 -15.85 10.68
CA PHE A 125 6.46 -17.11 9.95
C PHE A 125 7.10 -18.22 10.80
N LYS A 126 8.16 -17.91 11.57
CA LYS A 126 8.77 -18.85 12.53
C LYS A 126 7.76 -19.48 13.49
N ARG A 127 6.66 -18.77 13.75
CA ARG A 127 5.56 -19.18 14.64
C ARG A 127 4.39 -19.82 13.89
N GLY A 128 4.51 -20.03 12.57
CA GLY A 128 3.43 -20.56 11.75
C GLY A 128 2.28 -19.58 11.55
N LEU A 129 2.56 -18.28 11.64
CA LEU A 129 1.60 -17.19 11.52
C LEU A 129 1.95 -16.27 10.36
N THR A 130 0.96 -15.54 9.86
CA THR A 130 1.11 -14.53 8.80
C THR A 130 0.18 -13.35 9.05
N TYR A 131 0.26 -12.34 8.20
CA TYR A 131 -0.65 -11.20 8.17
C TYR A 131 -0.65 -10.58 6.76
N PRO A 132 -1.64 -9.76 6.39
CA PRO A 132 -1.64 -9.03 5.13
C PRO A 132 -0.37 -8.19 4.92
N THR A 133 0.47 -8.56 3.94
CA THR A 133 1.71 -7.85 3.61
C THR A 133 1.42 -6.83 2.52
N ALA A 134 1.61 -5.54 2.82
CA ALA A 134 1.33 -4.50 1.84
C ALA A 134 2.10 -4.70 0.53
N SER A 135 1.40 -4.60 -0.59
CA SER A 135 1.95 -4.71 -1.95
C SER A 135 3.04 -3.66 -2.26
N ALA A 136 3.13 -2.60 -1.44
CA ALA A 136 4.17 -1.59 -1.50
C ALA A 136 5.59 -2.07 -1.12
N GLY A 137 5.75 -3.32 -0.69
CA GLY A 137 7.05 -3.98 -0.52
C GLY A 137 7.56 -4.11 0.91
N PRO A 138 8.67 -4.87 1.09
CA PRO A 138 9.16 -5.29 2.40
C PRO A 138 9.76 -4.17 3.25
N SER A 139 10.14 -3.05 2.62
CA SER A 139 10.70 -1.88 3.32
C SER A 139 9.64 -0.97 3.96
N CYS A 140 8.36 -1.21 3.68
CA CYS A 140 7.26 -0.39 4.21
C CYS A 140 7.02 -0.65 5.69
N SER A 141 6.58 0.40 6.38
CA SER A 141 6.08 0.30 7.75
C SER A 141 4.80 -0.54 7.79
N VAL A 142 4.75 -1.51 8.69
CA VAL A 142 3.55 -2.30 8.94
C VAL A 142 2.43 -1.39 9.45
N LEU A 143 2.71 -0.61 10.51
CA LEU A 143 1.72 0.31 11.11
C LEU A 143 1.10 1.25 10.07
N ALA A 144 1.93 1.89 9.23
CA ALA A 144 1.43 2.83 8.23
C ALA A 144 0.45 2.17 7.25
N ASN A 145 0.72 0.93 6.81
CA ASN A 145 -0.17 0.20 5.91
C ASN A 145 -1.47 -0.24 6.58
N PHE A 146 -1.43 -0.62 7.85
CA PHE A 146 -2.64 -1.01 8.60
C PHE A 146 -3.55 0.19 8.89
N VAL A 147 -3.00 1.36 9.09
CA VAL A 147 -3.77 2.60 9.27
C VAL A 147 -4.27 3.14 7.93
N PHE A 148 -3.43 3.09 6.88
CA PHE A 148 -3.76 3.58 5.54
C PHE A 148 -4.72 2.66 4.76
N SER A 149 -4.89 1.42 5.19
CA SER A 149 -5.64 0.37 4.47
C SER A 149 -4.93 -0.16 3.23
N GLY A 150 -3.64 -0.50 3.37
CA GLY A 150 -2.88 -1.17 2.32
C GLY A 150 -3.53 -2.49 1.87
N ASP A 151 -3.36 -2.82 0.62
CA ASP A 151 -3.71 -4.09 0.00
C ASP A 151 -2.49 -5.01 -0.09
N HIS A 152 -2.70 -6.29 -0.38
CA HIS A 152 -1.65 -7.27 -0.60
C HIS A 152 -2.09 -8.34 -1.59
N HIS A 153 -1.13 -9.10 -2.15
CA HIS A 153 -1.42 -10.04 -3.22
C HIS A 153 -2.10 -11.33 -2.71
N ILE A 154 -1.70 -11.84 -1.55
CA ILE A 154 -2.26 -13.06 -0.96
C ILE A 154 -3.41 -12.73 -0.02
N GLN A 155 -4.54 -12.32 -0.56
CA GLN A 155 -5.69 -11.88 0.23
C GLN A 155 -7.02 -12.52 -0.17
N GLN A 156 -7.00 -13.65 -0.88
CA GLN A 156 -8.22 -14.32 -1.31
C GLN A 156 -9.15 -14.64 -0.13
N SER A 157 -8.61 -15.21 0.95
CA SER A 157 -9.36 -15.51 2.18
C SER A 157 -9.31 -14.38 3.22
N SER A 158 -8.50 -13.35 3.02
CA SER A 158 -8.29 -12.27 3.97
C SER A 158 -8.78 -10.93 3.41
N SER A 159 -8.48 -9.84 4.09
CA SER A 159 -8.96 -8.52 3.73
C SER A 159 -7.84 -7.49 3.71
N ARG A 160 -8.21 -6.24 3.47
CA ARG A 160 -7.28 -5.11 3.55
C ARG A 160 -6.63 -5.02 4.92
N CYS A 161 -5.38 -4.57 4.95
CA CYS A 161 -4.60 -4.41 6.18
C CYS A 161 -5.38 -3.71 7.31
N SER A 162 -6.15 -2.68 7.00
CA SER A 162 -6.90 -1.93 8.01
C SER A 162 -7.98 -2.72 8.75
N ARG A 163 -8.49 -3.81 8.18
CA ARG A 163 -9.44 -4.70 8.88
C ARG A 163 -8.78 -5.56 9.95
N TYR A 164 -7.48 -5.75 9.85
CA TYR A 164 -6.66 -6.46 10.84
C TYR A 164 -6.14 -5.55 11.96
N LEU A 165 -6.45 -4.25 11.93
CA LEU A 165 -6.13 -3.32 13.01
C LEU A 165 -7.05 -3.60 14.20
N LEU A 166 -6.52 -4.16 15.28
CA LEU A 166 -7.25 -4.58 16.46
C LEU A 166 -7.39 -3.44 17.49
N GLY A 167 -6.30 -2.82 17.83
CA GLY A 167 -6.24 -1.71 18.77
C GLY A 167 -5.03 -0.83 18.48
N TYR A 168 -5.04 0.38 19.04
CA TYR A 168 -3.90 1.29 18.89
C TYR A 168 -3.80 2.31 20.03
N GLU A 169 -2.58 2.81 20.20
CA GLU A 169 -2.25 3.95 21.05
C GLU A 169 -2.03 5.16 20.15
N TRP A 170 -2.69 6.25 20.46
CA TRP A 170 -2.78 7.44 19.62
C TRP A 170 -2.53 8.72 20.41
N VAL A 171 -1.57 9.50 19.97
CA VAL A 171 -1.36 10.88 20.44
C VAL A 171 -2.15 11.81 19.53
N THR A 172 -3.18 12.45 20.09
CA THR A 172 -4.03 13.41 19.38
C THR A 172 -3.23 14.65 18.96
N PRO A 173 -3.74 15.49 18.04
CA PRO A 173 -3.09 16.77 17.69
C PRO A 173 -2.93 17.75 18.85
N THR A 174 -3.67 17.57 19.97
CA THR A 174 -3.53 18.35 21.21
C THR A 174 -2.45 17.80 22.14
N GLY A 175 -1.94 16.60 21.87
CA GLY A 175 -0.94 15.91 22.69
C GLY A 175 -1.52 15.04 23.78
N ASP A 176 -2.84 14.76 23.74
CA ASP A 176 -3.47 13.80 24.64
C ASP A 176 -3.29 12.38 24.11
N MET A 177 -3.14 11.41 25.01
CA MET A 177 -3.04 10.00 24.63
C MET A 177 -4.40 9.34 24.72
N VAL A 178 -4.80 8.70 23.63
CA VAL A 178 -6.03 7.90 23.53
C VAL A 178 -5.67 6.45 23.22
N ARG A 179 -6.26 5.53 23.95
CA ARG A 179 -6.16 4.09 23.73
C ARG A 179 -7.46 3.57 23.12
N VAL A 180 -7.36 2.72 22.10
CA VAL A 180 -8.51 2.27 21.34
C VAL A 180 -8.51 0.74 21.26
N GLY A 181 -9.70 0.15 21.24
CA GLY A 181 -9.91 -1.29 21.35
C GLY A 181 -9.94 -1.74 22.81
N SER A 182 -9.63 -2.99 23.10
CA SER A 182 -9.59 -3.55 24.46
C SER A 182 -8.64 -2.78 25.38
N LEU A 183 -7.61 -2.17 24.80
CA LEU A 183 -6.64 -1.36 25.50
C LEU A 183 -7.27 -0.14 26.23
N ALA A 184 -8.39 0.38 25.71
CA ALA A 184 -9.14 1.47 26.34
C ALA A 184 -9.81 1.05 27.66
N GLY A 185 -10.10 -0.24 27.83
CA GLY A 185 -10.64 -0.84 29.05
C GLY A 185 -9.58 -1.49 29.94
N GLU A 186 -8.29 -1.24 29.67
CA GLU A 186 -7.16 -1.85 30.39
C GLU A 186 -7.11 -3.40 30.30
N SER A 187 -7.80 -3.99 29.33
CA SER A 187 -7.87 -5.43 29.11
C SER A 187 -6.75 -5.98 28.21
N GLY A 188 -5.68 -5.20 27.97
CA GLY A 188 -4.58 -5.56 27.09
C GLY A 188 -4.85 -5.21 25.63
N TRP A 189 -4.05 -5.76 24.72
CA TRP A 189 -4.04 -5.40 23.31
C TRP A 189 -5.07 -6.14 22.44
N PHE A 190 -5.76 -7.10 22.99
CA PHE A 190 -6.75 -7.87 22.26
C PHE A 190 -7.92 -7.01 21.76
N CYS A 191 -8.59 -7.45 20.70
CA CYS A 191 -9.61 -6.67 20.01
C CYS A 191 -11.01 -6.84 20.59
N ALA A 192 -11.37 -6.01 21.52
CA ALA A 192 -12.77 -5.61 21.61
C ALA A 192 -12.94 -4.21 20.99
N ASP A 193 -14.15 -3.79 20.65
CA ASP A 193 -14.39 -2.44 20.14
C ASP A 193 -14.12 -1.35 21.20
N GLY A 194 -13.96 -1.74 22.45
CA GLY A 194 -13.76 -0.86 23.58
C GLY A 194 -15.06 -0.29 24.14
N PRO A 195 -14.99 0.55 25.16
CA PRO A 195 -16.16 1.19 25.73
C PRO A 195 -16.74 2.24 24.76
N GLY A 196 -18.06 2.22 24.57
CA GLY A 196 -18.78 3.18 23.70
C GLY A 196 -18.57 2.94 22.20
N PRO A 197 -18.83 3.96 21.36
CA PRO A 197 -18.60 3.88 19.92
C PRO A 197 -17.12 3.65 19.60
N SER A 198 -16.84 2.73 18.67
CA SER A 198 -15.45 2.41 18.30
C SER A 198 -14.77 3.58 17.59
N LEU A 199 -13.66 4.06 18.16
CA LEU A 199 -12.82 5.07 17.54
C LEU A 199 -11.82 4.48 16.51
N ARG A 200 -11.77 3.16 16.33
CA ARG A 200 -10.86 2.53 15.34
C ARG A 200 -11.03 3.10 13.94
N GLY A 201 -12.25 3.44 13.56
CA GLY A 201 -12.56 4.05 12.27
C GLY A 201 -11.91 5.41 12.03
N LEU A 202 -11.52 6.13 13.08
CA LEU A 202 -10.84 7.42 12.94
C LEU A 202 -9.41 7.29 12.45
N ALA A 203 -8.70 6.23 12.84
CA ALA A 203 -7.31 6.04 12.41
C ALA A 203 -7.19 5.25 11.11
N ARG A 204 -8.18 4.42 10.77
CA ARG A 204 -8.12 3.52 9.63
C ARG A 204 -9.05 3.94 8.49
N GLY A 205 -8.68 3.56 7.29
CA GLY A 205 -9.50 3.75 6.08
C GLY A 205 -8.62 3.92 4.87
N TYR A 206 -9.20 3.77 3.69
CA TYR A 206 -8.45 3.92 2.45
C TYR A 206 -7.99 5.37 2.29
N GLY A 207 -6.66 5.56 2.19
CA GLY A 207 -6.04 6.88 2.24
C GLY A 207 -5.97 7.50 3.64
N GLY A 208 -6.73 6.98 4.61
CA GLY A 208 -6.73 7.43 6.00
C GLY A 208 -6.74 8.95 6.17
N TRP A 209 -6.14 9.43 7.22
CA TRP A 209 -5.95 10.87 7.50
C TRP A 209 -4.59 11.38 7.02
N SER A 210 -3.73 10.51 6.50
CA SER A 210 -2.35 10.85 6.08
C SER A 210 -1.58 11.66 7.15
N GLY A 211 -1.73 11.26 8.41
CA GLY A 211 -1.12 11.95 9.56
C GLY A 211 -1.88 13.20 10.04
N GLY A 212 -3.04 13.49 9.47
CA GLY A 212 -3.80 14.71 9.78
C GLY A 212 -4.57 14.71 11.11
N LEU A 213 -4.60 13.59 11.86
CA LEU A 213 -5.24 13.49 13.17
C LEU A 213 -4.26 13.05 14.28
N GLY A 214 -3.05 13.60 14.30
CA GLY A 214 -2.05 13.23 15.29
C GLY A 214 -1.22 12.01 14.88
N ILE A 215 -0.70 11.28 15.86
CA ILE A 215 0.33 10.26 15.65
C ILE A 215 -0.05 8.96 16.35
N VAL A 216 -0.19 7.88 15.60
CA VAL A 216 -0.35 6.53 16.16
C VAL A 216 1.04 6.01 16.56
N THR A 217 1.23 5.65 17.82
CA THR A 217 2.52 5.27 18.39
C THR A 217 2.70 3.78 18.60
N LYS A 218 1.60 3.02 18.63
CA LYS A 218 1.60 1.56 18.68
C LYS A 218 0.32 1.02 18.07
N ILE A 219 0.39 -0.16 17.48
CA ILE A 219 -0.81 -0.90 17.04
C ILE A 219 -0.73 -2.37 17.45
N ALA A 220 -1.90 -2.96 17.66
CA ALA A 220 -2.10 -4.40 17.63
C ALA A 220 -2.72 -4.79 16.29
N ILE A 221 -2.17 -5.81 15.65
CA ILE A 221 -2.66 -6.38 14.39
C ILE A 221 -3.03 -7.83 14.54
N GLY A 222 -4.11 -8.27 13.87
CA GLY A 222 -4.49 -9.68 13.80
C GLY A 222 -3.52 -10.47 12.93
N LEU A 223 -3.35 -11.75 13.27
CA LEU A 223 -2.52 -12.70 12.54
C LEU A 223 -3.38 -13.89 12.09
N ASP A 224 -3.05 -14.42 10.90
CA ASP A 224 -3.64 -15.62 10.34
C ASP A 224 -2.67 -16.80 10.45
N ALA A 225 -3.17 -18.01 10.35
CA ALA A 225 -2.33 -19.20 10.22
C ALA A 225 -1.60 -19.20 8.87
N TRP A 226 -0.34 -19.60 8.89
CA TRP A 226 0.53 -19.62 7.71
C TRP A 226 0.67 -21.04 7.13
N LYS A 227 0.25 -21.23 5.88
CA LYS A 227 0.36 -22.51 5.15
C LYS A 227 1.75 -22.77 4.53
N GLY A 228 2.73 -21.93 4.78
CA GLY A 228 4.06 -22.02 4.18
C GLY A 228 5.16 -22.42 5.17
N PRO A 229 6.42 -22.43 4.68
CA PRO A 229 7.56 -22.80 5.51
C PRO A 229 7.78 -21.77 6.63
N ARG A 230 8.21 -22.27 7.79
CA ARG A 230 8.54 -21.42 8.95
C ARG A 230 9.84 -20.67 8.77
N GLU A 231 10.73 -21.19 7.95
CA GLU A 231 12.00 -20.58 7.57
C GLU A 231 11.99 -20.32 6.07
N LEU A 232 12.57 -19.21 5.68
CA LEU A 232 12.67 -18.78 4.28
C LEU A 232 14.14 -18.79 3.85
N PRO A 233 14.68 -19.95 3.44
CA PRO A 233 16.04 -20.03 2.94
C PRO A 233 16.19 -19.16 1.70
N THR A 234 17.21 -18.31 1.69
CA THR A 234 17.46 -17.38 0.57
C THR A 234 18.66 -17.90 -0.21
N GLU A 235 18.48 -18.09 -1.52
CA GLU A 235 19.51 -18.46 -2.48
C GLU A 235 19.89 -17.25 -3.34
N GLY A 236 21.20 -17.04 -3.57
CA GLY A 236 21.70 -15.93 -4.36
C GLY A 236 21.84 -14.62 -3.57
N HIS A 237 21.99 -13.51 -4.28
CA HIS A 237 22.24 -12.18 -3.74
C HIS A 237 21.26 -11.16 -4.30
N SER A 238 20.93 -10.14 -3.50
CA SER A 238 20.15 -9.00 -4.00
C SER A 238 20.84 -8.34 -5.22
N PRO A 239 20.13 -8.04 -6.28
CA PRO A 239 18.68 -8.09 -6.48
C PRO A 239 18.15 -9.43 -7.02
N GLU A 240 18.97 -10.44 -7.20
CA GLU A 240 18.65 -11.70 -7.89
C GLU A 240 18.61 -12.89 -6.94
N TYR A 241 18.07 -12.69 -5.73
CA TYR A 241 17.84 -13.78 -4.82
C TYR A 241 16.51 -14.51 -5.12
N LYS A 242 16.43 -15.77 -4.70
CA LYS A 242 15.24 -16.62 -4.74
C LYS A 242 14.96 -17.17 -3.35
N ILE A 243 13.69 -17.38 -3.06
CA ILE A 243 13.24 -18.05 -1.85
C ILE A 243 12.39 -19.24 -2.32
N PRO A 244 12.93 -20.47 -2.31
CA PRO A 244 12.21 -21.63 -2.76
C PRO A 244 11.04 -21.97 -1.82
N PHE A 245 9.89 -22.30 -2.41
CA PHE A 245 8.71 -22.80 -1.70
C PHE A 245 8.50 -24.28 -2.00
N PRO A 246 7.99 -25.08 -1.03
CA PRO A 246 7.75 -26.49 -1.22
C PRO A 246 6.63 -26.72 -2.24
N LYS A 247 6.94 -27.41 -3.35
CA LYS A 247 6.03 -27.62 -4.49
C LYS A 247 4.90 -28.63 -4.21
N ASP A 248 5.02 -29.41 -3.17
CA ASP A 248 3.98 -30.33 -2.69
C ASP A 248 2.85 -29.62 -1.94
N CYS A 249 3.10 -28.41 -1.44
CA CYS A 249 2.12 -27.59 -0.73
C CYS A 249 1.84 -26.24 -1.39
N HIS A 250 2.61 -25.85 -2.41
CA HIS A 250 2.49 -24.54 -3.08
C HIS A 250 2.61 -24.68 -4.59
N LYS A 251 1.64 -24.12 -5.33
CA LYS A 251 1.65 -24.06 -6.80
C LYS A 251 1.15 -22.70 -7.28
N VAL A 252 1.69 -22.24 -8.41
CA VAL A 252 1.22 -21.06 -9.14
C VAL A 252 0.80 -21.45 -10.55
N PHE A 253 -0.31 -20.90 -10.99
CA PHE A 253 -0.86 -21.08 -12.33
C PHE A 253 -1.19 -19.73 -12.92
N ILE A 254 -1.06 -19.60 -14.24
CA ILE A 254 -1.46 -18.41 -14.97
C ILE A 254 -2.29 -18.83 -16.18
N PHE A 255 -3.47 -18.26 -16.29
CA PHE A 255 -4.41 -18.56 -17.37
C PHE A 255 -4.76 -17.30 -18.13
N LYS A 256 -4.78 -17.36 -19.44
CA LYS A 256 -5.36 -16.33 -20.30
C LYS A 256 -6.81 -16.66 -20.63
N PHE A 257 -7.62 -15.63 -20.83
CA PHE A 257 -9.04 -15.75 -21.10
C PHE A 257 -9.42 -14.92 -22.35
N PRO A 258 -10.58 -15.22 -22.98
CA PRO A 258 -11.03 -14.49 -24.17
C PRO A 258 -11.34 -13.01 -23.92
N SER A 259 -11.73 -12.64 -22.69
CA SER A 259 -12.05 -11.25 -22.31
C SER A 259 -11.88 -11.00 -20.81
N LEU A 260 -11.91 -9.73 -20.41
CA LEU A 260 -11.93 -9.33 -19.00
C LEU A 260 -13.17 -9.83 -18.24
N ASP A 261 -14.29 -10.02 -18.94
CA ASP A 261 -15.50 -10.60 -18.32
C ASP A 261 -15.26 -12.05 -17.90
N HIS A 262 -14.60 -12.85 -18.73
CA HIS A 262 -14.24 -14.22 -18.38
C HIS A 262 -13.23 -14.26 -17.22
N VAL A 263 -12.28 -13.31 -17.16
CA VAL A 263 -11.37 -13.17 -15.99
C VAL A 263 -12.16 -12.87 -14.72
N ARG A 264 -13.12 -11.94 -14.79
CA ARG A 264 -14.03 -11.62 -13.66
C ARG A 264 -14.81 -12.84 -13.20
N ASP A 265 -15.40 -13.56 -14.15
CA ASP A 265 -16.26 -14.70 -13.84
C ASP A 265 -15.43 -15.84 -13.19
N ALA A 266 -14.22 -16.10 -13.68
CA ALA A 266 -13.30 -17.04 -13.05
C ALA A 266 -12.91 -16.61 -11.62
N MET A 267 -12.63 -15.34 -11.37
CA MET A 267 -12.39 -14.83 -10.02
C MET A 267 -13.59 -15.05 -9.09
N ILE A 268 -14.81 -14.83 -9.57
CA ILE A 268 -16.03 -15.00 -8.79
C ILE A 268 -16.25 -16.48 -8.47
N GLU A 269 -16.10 -17.38 -9.42
CA GLU A 269 -16.30 -18.81 -9.19
C GLU A 269 -15.24 -19.41 -8.26
N MET A 270 -13.97 -18.99 -8.39
CA MET A 270 -12.92 -19.37 -7.44
C MET A 270 -13.18 -18.81 -6.04
N GLY A 271 -13.76 -17.61 -5.94
CA GLY A 271 -14.20 -17.05 -4.66
C GLY A 271 -15.33 -17.86 -4.01
N LYS A 272 -16.34 -18.27 -4.78
CA LYS A 272 -17.43 -19.15 -4.32
C LYS A 272 -16.97 -20.54 -3.90
N ALA A 273 -15.94 -21.05 -4.57
CA ALA A 273 -15.31 -22.32 -4.23
C ALA A 273 -14.35 -22.22 -3.04
N GLU A 274 -14.06 -21.00 -2.57
CA GLU A 274 -13.13 -20.71 -1.46
C GLU A 274 -11.72 -21.29 -1.66
N ILE A 275 -11.23 -21.30 -2.90
CA ILE A 275 -9.90 -21.84 -3.26
C ILE A 275 -8.87 -20.75 -3.53
N GLY A 276 -7.60 -21.10 -3.32
CA GLY A 276 -6.44 -20.26 -3.57
C GLY A 276 -6.16 -19.25 -2.44
N ILE A 277 -4.89 -18.93 -2.27
CA ILE A 277 -4.45 -17.86 -1.35
C ILE A 277 -4.30 -16.52 -2.09
N ALA A 278 -4.09 -16.57 -3.42
CA ALA A 278 -4.13 -15.42 -4.30
C ALA A 278 -4.82 -15.80 -5.61
N VAL A 279 -5.81 -15.01 -6.00
CA VAL A 279 -6.50 -15.10 -7.29
C VAL A 279 -6.60 -13.68 -7.80
N LEU A 280 -5.80 -13.29 -8.80
CA LEU A 280 -5.70 -11.88 -9.18
C LEU A 280 -5.41 -11.71 -10.68
N LYS A 281 -5.94 -10.63 -11.25
CA LYS A 281 -5.42 -10.08 -12.50
C LYS A 281 -4.28 -9.14 -12.15
N PHE A 282 -3.11 -9.32 -12.77
CA PHE A 282 -1.92 -8.55 -12.41
C PHE A 282 -1.43 -7.62 -13.53
N PHE A 283 -0.46 -6.77 -13.22
CA PHE A 283 0.14 -5.78 -14.12
C PHE A 283 1.11 -6.42 -15.10
N TYR A 284 0.79 -6.60 -16.35
CA TYR A 284 1.67 -7.29 -17.31
C TYR A 284 2.91 -6.48 -17.72
N ALA A 285 2.83 -5.14 -17.80
CA ALA A 285 4.01 -4.33 -18.09
C ALA A 285 4.92 -4.19 -16.87
N THR A 286 4.33 -4.06 -15.66
CA THR A 286 5.09 -4.04 -14.42
C THR A 286 5.85 -5.34 -14.21
N GLU A 287 5.26 -6.47 -14.55
CA GLU A 287 5.92 -7.77 -14.48
C GLU A 287 7.09 -7.88 -15.45
N ALA A 288 6.91 -7.41 -16.68
CA ALA A 288 8.03 -7.37 -17.64
C ALA A 288 9.22 -6.59 -17.05
N VAL A 289 8.95 -5.50 -16.31
CA VAL A 289 10.01 -4.77 -15.58
C VAL A 289 10.57 -5.60 -14.43
N LEU A 290 9.74 -6.22 -13.63
CA LEU A 290 10.17 -6.94 -12.41
C LEU A 290 11.05 -8.16 -12.74
N PHE A 291 10.72 -8.89 -13.81
CA PHE A 291 11.39 -10.14 -14.18
C PHE A 291 12.51 -10.01 -15.21
N THR A 292 12.88 -8.80 -15.58
CA THR A 292 14.07 -8.52 -16.42
C THR A 292 15.21 -7.95 -15.56
N VAL A 293 16.45 -8.12 -15.99
CA VAL A 293 17.63 -7.71 -15.24
C VAL A 293 18.03 -6.27 -15.57
N SER A 294 17.91 -5.88 -16.85
CA SER A 294 18.28 -4.55 -17.35
C SER A 294 17.15 -3.89 -18.14
N ALA A 295 17.32 -2.60 -18.47
CA ALA A 295 16.43 -1.90 -19.37
C ALA A 295 16.43 -2.50 -20.79
N ASN A 296 17.59 -2.97 -21.27
CA ASN A 296 17.68 -3.62 -22.59
C ASN A 296 16.87 -4.92 -22.61
N ASP A 297 17.00 -5.75 -21.58
CA ASP A 297 16.24 -7.00 -21.47
C ASP A 297 14.74 -6.73 -21.41
N PHE A 298 14.34 -5.64 -20.72
CA PHE A 298 12.94 -5.22 -20.71
C PHE A 298 12.45 -4.86 -22.12
N TRP A 299 13.18 -4.03 -22.85
CA TRP A 299 12.76 -3.61 -24.19
C TRP A 299 12.79 -4.77 -25.19
N GLU A 300 13.73 -5.70 -25.08
CA GLU A 300 13.73 -6.93 -25.88
C GLU A 300 12.48 -7.76 -25.62
N LEU A 301 12.16 -8.04 -24.34
CA LEU A 301 10.97 -8.76 -23.94
C LEU A 301 9.70 -8.03 -24.35
N TRP A 302 9.62 -6.73 -24.10
CA TRP A 302 8.44 -5.92 -24.42
C TRP A 302 8.16 -5.86 -25.92
N ASN A 303 9.18 -5.65 -26.74
CA ASN A 303 9.07 -5.59 -28.19
C ASN A 303 8.79 -6.95 -28.84
N SER A 304 9.02 -8.06 -28.15
CA SER A 304 8.62 -9.39 -28.61
C SER A 304 7.09 -9.54 -28.67
N GLY A 305 6.34 -8.74 -27.93
CA GLY A 305 4.88 -8.83 -27.83
C GLY A 305 4.35 -10.00 -27.00
N LEU A 306 5.24 -10.83 -26.42
CA LEU A 306 4.85 -12.03 -25.68
C LEU A 306 3.95 -11.69 -24.48
N TYR A 307 4.36 -10.73 -23.64
CA TYR A 307 3.60 -10.36 -22.43
C TYR A 307 2.26 -9.72 -22.76
N GLN A 308 2.21 -8.89 -23.79
CA GLN A 308 0.97 -8.29 -24.28
C GLN A 308 -0.02 -9.35 -24.76
N LYS A 309 0.46 -10.34 -25.51
CA LYS A 309 -0.37 -11.43 -26.04
C LYS A 309 -0.88 -12.37 -24.92
N GLU A 310 -0.01 -12.75 -24.00
CA GLU A 310 -0.32 -13.80 -23.02
C GLU A 310 -0.96 -13.24 -21.73
N LEU A 311 -0.62 -12.01 -21.29
CA LEU A 311 -0.93 -11.54 -19.95
C LEU A 311 -1.96 -10.40 -19.89
N GLN A 312 -2.36 -9.81 -21.01
CA GLN A 312 -3.30 -8.68 -21.00
C GLN A 312 -4.65 -9.04 -20.36
N GLN A 313 -5.13 -10.26 -20.57
CA GLN A 313 -6.39 -10.79 -20.04
C GLN A 313 -6.11 -12.10 -19.28
N ALA A 314 -5.12 -12.06 -18.39
CA ALA A 314 -4.72 -13.22 -17.64
C ALA A 314 -5.14 -13.14 -16.17
N LEU A 315 -5.27 -14.34 -15.58
CA LEU A 315 -5.55 -14.58 -14.18
C LEU A 315 -4.41 -15.37 -13.57
N TRP A 316 -3.86 -14.88 -12.46
CA TRP A 316 -2.89 -15.58 -11.62
C TRP A 316 -3.60 -16.28 -10.50
N VAL A 317 -3.31 -17.54 -10.31
CA VAL A 317 -3.86 -18.37 -9.23
C VAL A 317 -2.71 -18.96 -8.45
N TYR A 318 -2.62 -18.62 -7.18
CA TYR A 318 -1.66 -19.21 -6.26
C TYR A 318 -2.40 -20.09 -5.26
N LEU A 319 -2.14 -21.40 -5.30
CA LEU A 319 -2.70 -22.38 -4.40
C LEU A 319 -1.71 -22.72 -3.30
N ALA A 320 -2.20 -22.86 -2.08
CA ALA A 320 -1.40 -23.35 -0.95
C ALA A 320 -2.26 -24.21 -0.02
N GLY A 321 -1.88 -25.48 0.12
CA GLY A 321 -2.55 -26.45 1.00
C GLY A 321 -1.77 -26.71 2.29
N TRP A 322 -2.48 -27.10 3.36
CA TRP A 322 -1.88 -27.66 4.57
C TRP A 322 -1.30 -29.05 4.32
N THR A 323 -1.88 -29.75 3.35
CA THR A 323 -1.44 -31.09 2.91
C THR A 323 -1.44 -31.15 1.38
N PRO A 324 -0.68 -32.12 0.79
CA PRO A 324 -0.72 -32.36 -0.65
C PRO A 324 -2.12 -32.72 -1.17
N GLU A 325 -2.95 -33.40 -0.36
CA GLU A 325 -4.33 -33.75 -0.72
C GLU A 325 -5.24 -32.53 -0.82
N GLU A 326 -5.11 -31.57 0.11
CA GLU A 326 -5.83 -30.29 0.05
C GLU A 326 -5.44 -29.52 -1.22
N LEU A 327 -4.13 -29.40 -1.49
CA LEU A 327 -3.63 -28.75 -2.70
C LEU A 327 -4.16 -29.41 -3.97
N ALA A 328 -4.15 -30.76 -4.02
CA ALA A 328 -4.65 -31.51 -5.17
C ALA A 328 -6.18 -31.36 -5.36
N TYR A 329 -6.93 -31.15 -4.28
CA TYR A 329 -8.36 -30.83 -4.35
C TYR A 329 -8.57 -29.43 -4.95
N GLU A 330 -7.92 -28.41 -4.39
CA GLU A 330 -8.03 -27.02 -4.89
C GLU A 330 -7.60 -26.94 -6.37
N GLU A 331 -6.55 -27.67 -6.76
CA GLU A 331 -6.07 -27.72 -8.15
C GLU A 331 -7.13 -28.30 -9.10
N ARG A 332 -7.81 -29.39 -8.73
CA ARG A 332 -8.89 -29.96 -9.55
C ARG A 332 -10.05 -28.97 -9.72
N VAL A 333 -10.51 -28.38 -8.63
CA VAL A 333 -11.60 -27.38 -8.65
C VAL A 333 -11.21 -26.17 -9.51
N MET A 334 -9.98 -25.70 -9.41
CA MET A 334 -9.46 -24.62 -10.24
C MET A 334 -9.51 -24.99 -11.74
N TRP A 335 -9.05 -26.18 -12.12
CA TRP A 335 -9.08 -26.64 -13.51
C TRP A 335 -10.51 -26.78 -14.05
N ASP A 336 -11.45 -27.27 -13.24
CA ASP A 336 -12.85 -27.38 -13.62
C ASP A 336 -13.42 -25.98 -13.96
N ILE A 337 -13.19 -25.00 -13.08
CA ILE A 337 -13.63 -23.60 -13.28
C ILE A 337 -12.97 -22.99 -14.53
N VAL A 338 -11.66 -23.14 -14.69
CA VAL A 338 -10.91 -22.59 -15.84
C VAL A 338 -11.42 -23.16 -17.15
N ASN A 339 -11.63 -24.48 -17.20
CA ASN A 339 -12.13 -25.15 -18.42
C ASN A 339 -13.56 -24.73 -18.75
N GLU A 340 -14.45 -24.62 -17.76
CA GLU A 340 -15.84 -24.20 -17.95
C GLU A 340 -15.94 -22.77 -18.50
N ILE A 341 -15.06 -21.88 -18.04
CA ILE A 341 -15.06 -20.47 -18.46
C ILE A 341 -14.24 -20.24 -19.75
N GLY A 342 -13.49 -21.25 -20.20
CA GLY A 342 -12.71 -21.19 -21.43
C GLY A 342 -11.35 -20.53 -21.27
N GLY A 343 -10.73 -20.68 -20.11
CA GLY A 343 -9.34 -20.28 -19.86
C GLY A 343 -8.34 -21.28 -20.43
N GLU A 344 -7.18 -20.81 -20.82
CA GLU A 344 -6.06 -21.60 -21.30
C GLU A 344 -4.77 -21.22 -20.56
N PRO A 345 -3.87 -22.16 -20.27
CA PRO A 345 -2.56 -21.83 -19.73
C PRO A 345 -1.82 -20.82 -20.62
N VAL A 346 -1.08 -19.91 -20.01
CA VAL A 346 -0.16 -19.04 -20.74
C VAL A 346 1.11 -19.79 -21.14
N ASP A 347 1.98 -19.14 -21.91
CA ASP A 347 3.28 -19.70 -22.31
C ASP A 347 4.07 -20.20 -21.08
N ASP A 348 4.57 -21.43 -21.16
CA ASP A 348 5.29 -22.11 -20.06
C ASP A 348 6.51 -21.33 -19.54
N THR A 349 7.16 -20.55 -20.39
CA THR A 349 8.34 -19.76 -20.00
C THR A 349 7.95 -18.64 -19.00
N ILE A 350 6.71 -18.15 -19.11
CA ILE A 350 6.16 -17.19 -18.16
C ILE A 350 5.84 -17.88 -16.83
N THR A 351 5.09 -18.99 -16.88
CA THR A 351 4.70 -19.73 -15.66
C THR A 351 5.93 -20.16 -14.86
N LYS A 352 6.97 -20.69 -15.50
CA LYS A 352 8.23 -21.06 -14.84
C LYS A 352 8.91 -19.91 -14.10
N LYS A 353 8.88 -18.68 -14.64
CA LYS A 353 9.41 -17.52 -13.93
C LYS A 353 8.68 -17.25 -12.61
N TYR A 354 7.37 -17.46 -12.58
CA TYR A 354 6.58 -17.30 -11.36
C TYR A 354 6.79 -18.44 -10.37
N GLU A 355 6.92 -19.68 -10.84
CA GLU A 355 7.28 -20.82 -10.00
C GLU A 355 8.62 -20.61 -9.30
N GLU A 356 9.59 -20.01 -10.00
CA GLU A 356 10.91 -19.69 -9.44
C GLU A 356 10.92 -18.48 -8.51
N ASN A 357 9.89 -17.62 -8.56
CA ASN A 357 9.79 -16.36 -7.82
C ASN A 357 8.45 -16.26 -7.05
N MET A 358 7.95 -17.37 -6.50
CA MET A 358 6.72 -17.38 -5.71
C MET A 358 6.74 -16.45 -4.50
N ASP A 359 7.94 -16.21 -3.93
CA ASP A 359 8.17 -15.25 -2.86
C ASP A 359 7.74 -13.82 -3.23
N PHE A 360 7.67 -13.50 -4.51
CA PHE A 360 7.18 -12.21 -4.95
C PHE A 360 5.73 -11.92 -4.48
N PHE A 361 4.82 -12.88 -4.60
CA PHE A 361 3.45 -12.71 -4.14
C PHE A 361 3.33 -12.63 -2.62
N ILE A 362 4.19 -13.37 -1.91
CA ILE A 362 4.13 -13.52 -0.45
C ILE A 362 4.81 -12.35 0.27
N LEU A 363 5.96 -11.92 -0.23
CA LEU A 363 6.83 -10.93 0.41
C LEU A 363 6.93 -9.62 -0.36
N VAL A 364 6.44 -9.59 -1.60
CA VAL A 364 6.62 -8.46 -2.55
C VAL A 364 8.11 -8.10 -2.70
N SER A 365 8.95 -9.10 -2.72
CA SER A 365 10.39 -9.02 -2.51
C SER A 365 11.14 -8.16 -3.55
N ASN A 366 10.64 -8.11 -4.78
CA ASN A 366 11.34 -7.52 -5.92
C ASN A 366 10.76 -6.17 -6.40
N LEU A 367 9.91 -5.52 -5.62
CA LEU A 367 9.22 -4.30 -6.06
C LEU A 367 10.18 -3.18 -6.48
N GLN A 368 11.34 -3.06 -5.84
CA GLN A 368 12.33 -2.04 -6.18
C GLN A 368 12.86 -2.17 -7.61
N ARG A 369 12.70 -3.31 -8.25
CA ARG A 369 13.06 -3.51 -9.66
C ARG A 369 12.23 -2.65 -10.62
N VAL A 370 11.07 -2.16 -10.22
CA VAL A 370 10.24 -1.25 -11.03
C VAL A 370 10.96 0.04 -11.40
N LEU A 371 12.00 0.42 -10.67
CA LEU A 371 12.79 1.62 -10.92
C LEU A 371 13.88 1.46 -11.97
N LYS A 372 14.08 0.25 -12.54
CA LYS A 372 15.18 -0.04 -13.49
C LYS A 372 15.11 0.71 -14.81
N LEU A 373 13.93 1.05 -15.28
CA LEU A 373 13.77 1.66 -16.59
C LEU A 373 14.33 3.08 -16.70
N GLY A 374 14.76 3.66 -15.58
CA GLY A 374 15.24 5.05 -15.57
C GLY A 374 14.18 6.11 -15.78
N GLY A 375 12.94 5.69 -16.00
CA GLY A 375 11.76 6.54 -16.13
C GLY A 375 10.96 6.63 -14.84
N GLY A 376 9.80 7.29 -14.93
CA GLY A 376 8.82 7.39 -13.86
C GLY A 376 7.71 6.36 -14.02
N TRP A 377 7.08 6.07 -12.91
CA TRP A 377 5.80 5.36 -12.87
C TRP A 377 4.86 6.07 -11.91
N SER A 378 3.56 5.96 -12.14
CA SER A 378 2.57 6.55 -11.24
C SER A 378 1.27 5.73 -11.26
N PRO A 379 0.56 5.66 -10.13
CA PRO A 379 -0.80 5.16 -10.15
C PRO A 379 -1.73 6.20 -10.76
N ALA A 380 -2.65 5.76 -11.62
CA ALA A 380 -3.68 6.60 -12.20
C ALA A 380 -5.08 6.28 -11.64
N LYS A 381 -5.30 5.06 -11.19
CA LYS A 381 -6.50 4.63 -10.47
C LYS A 381 -6.12 3.79 -9.28
N LEU A 382 -6.79 4.06 -8.15
CA LEU A 382 -6.68 3.29 -6.93
C LEU A 382 -8.07 3.21 -6.29
N GLY A 383 -8.55 2.02 -5.95
CA GLY A 383 -9.84 1.91 -5.30
C GLY A 383 -10.18 0.51 -4.86
N ALA A 384 -11.28 0.39 -4.09
CA ALA A 384 -11.84 -0.89 -3.72
C ALA A 384 -13.37 -0.79 -3.59
N ASP A 385 -14.03 -1.76 -4.21
CA ASP A 385 -15.48 -1.92 -4.19
C ASP A 385 -15.80 -3.38 -4.57
N SER A 386 -17.03 -3.69 -4.99
CA SER A 386 -17.39 -4.99 -5.50
C SER A 386 -16.54 -5.39 -6.73
N ILE A 387 -16.34 -6.68 -6.92
CA ILE A 387 -15.61 -7.19 -8.10
C ILE A 387 -16.21 -6.63 -9.40
N HIS A 388 -17.54 -6.66 -9.55
CA HIS A 388 -18.21 -6.13 -10.74
C HIS A 388 -17.87 -4.68 -11.01
N HIS A 389 -17.93 -3.83 -9.98
CA HIS A 389 -17.62 -2.41 -10.10
C HIS A 389 -16.15 -2.18 -10.50
N MET A 390 -15.20 -2.94 -9.91
CA MET A 390 -13.79 -2.82 -10.27
C MET A 390 -13.52 -3.19 -11.72
N PHE A 391 -14.22 -4.19 -12.28
CA PHE A 391 -14.09 -4.53 -13.70
C PHE A 391 -14.71 -3.47 -14.62
N GLU A 392 -15.82 -2.82 -14.25
CA GLU A 392 -16.36 -1.69 -15.01
C GLU A 392 -15.40 -0.49 -14.99
N VAL A 393 -14.78 -0.18 -13.86
CA VAL A 393 -13.71 0.81 -13.78
C VAL A 393 -12.56 0.45 -14.72
N ALA A 394 -12.12 -0.80 -14.71
CA ALA A 394 -11.03 -1.28 -15.57
C ALA A 394 -11.35 -1.15 -17.06
N LYS A 395 -12.58 -1.48 -17.48
CA LYS A 395 -13.03 -1.36 -18.87
C LYS A 395 -13.07 0.09 -19.37
N SER A 396 -13.20 1.05 -18.49
CA SER A 396 -13.22 2.49 -18.84
C SER A 396 -11.82 3.10 -19.01
N ILE A 397 -10.76 2.42 -18.59
CA ILE A 397 -9.38 2.93 -18.65
C ILE A 397 -8.96 3.34 -20.06
N PRO A 398 -9.21 2.55 -21.11
CA PRO A 398 -8.85 2.91 -22.48
C PRO A 398 -9.43 4.27 -22.93
N GLU A 399 -10.60 4.69 -22.45
CA GLU A 399 -11.27 5.93 -22.86
C GLU A 399 -10.40 7.19 -22.65
N PHE A 400 -9.54 7.18 -21.64
CA PHE A 400 -8.65 8.32 -21.35
C PHE A 400 -7.17 8.02 -21.56
N PHE A 401 -6.81 6.74 -21.69
CA PHE A 401 -5.42 6.31 -21.70
C PHE A 401 -4.81 6.32 -23.10
N TYR A 402 -5.60 5.97 -24.13
CA TYR A 402 -5.10 5.90 -25.49
C TYR A 402 -4.57 7.22 -26.05
N ASP A 403 -5.17 8.37 -25.69
CA ASP A 403 -4.67 9.69 -26.09
C ASP A 403 -3.19 9.91 -25.67
N PHE A 404 -2.81 9.44 -24.48
CA PHE A 404 -1.43 9.52 -24.02
C PHE A 404 -0.49 8.53 -24.72
N ILE A 405 -1.00 7.35 -25.08
CA ILE A 405 -0.24 6.34 -25.82
C ILE A 405 0.03 6.85 -27.25
N GLU A 406 -0.98 7.36 -27.94
CA GLU A 406 -0.87 7.91 -29.30
C GLU A 406 0.09 9.11 -29.37
N ARG A 407 0.16 9.90 -28.31
CA ARG A 407 1.12 11.02 -28.18
C ARG A 407 2.50 10.57 -27.69
N GLU A 408 2.72 9.27 -27.52
CA GLU A 408 3.98 8.68 -27.02
C GLU A 408 4.41 9.25 -25.65
N LYS A 409 3.43 9.61 -24.79
CA LYS A 409 3.70 10.17 -23.45
C LYS A 409 3.89 9.10 -22.39
N ILE A 410 3.28 7.93 -22.60
CA ILE A 410 3.34 6.79 -21.69
C ILE A 410 3.58 5.51 -22.46
N LEU A 411 4.04 4.48 -21.76
CA LEU A 411 4.21 3.14 -22.32
C LEU A 411 2.86 2.63 -22.85
N ASN A 412 2.88 1.99 -24.03
CA ASN A 412 1.68 1.38 -24.62
C ASN A 412 1.26 0.12 -23.85
N ALA A 413 0.63 0.36 -22.70
CA ALA A 413 0.16 -0.67 -21.79
C ALA A 413 -1.21 -0.31 -21.17
N PRO A 414 -2.29 -0.21 -22.00
CA PRO A 414 -3.61 0.30 -21.56
C PRO A 414 -4.30 -0.59 -20.53
N HIS A 415 -3.92 -1.85 -20.42
CA HIS A 415 -4.46 -2.81 -19.46
C HIS A 415 -3.47 -3.16 -18.33
N ASN A 416 -2.49 -2.28 -18.07
CA ASN A 416 -1.52 -2.47 -16.99
C ASN A 416 -2.11 -2.11 -15.62
N PHE A 417 -3.17 -2.82 -15.26
CA PHE A 417 -3.82 -2.72 -13.97
C PHE A 417 -3.86 -4.08 -13.28
N GLN A 418 -3.95 -4.04 -11.95
CA GLN A 418 -4.28 -5.23 -11.15
C GLN A 418 -5.72 -5.13 -10.64
N ILE A 419 -6.36 -6.29 -10.50
CA ILE A 419 -7.58 -6.47 -9.72
C ILE A 419 -7.34 -7.61 -8.77
N ILE A 420 -7.49 -7.35 -7.47
CA ILE A 420 -7.21 -8.30 -6.40
C ILE A 420 -8.48 -8.49 -5.58
N PRO A 421 -9.17 -9.63 -5.71
CA PRO A 421 -10.30 -9.96 -4.85
C PRO A 421 -9.85 -10.21 -3.41
N MET A 422 -10.75 -9.94 -2.49
CA MET A 422 -10.60 -10.09 -1.05
C MET A 422 -11.84 -10.75 -0.46
N GLU A 423 -11.68 -11.43 0.67
CA GLU A 423 -12.80 -12.07 1.38
C GLU A 423 -13.62 -12.96 0.41
N PHE A 424 -12.92 -13.80 -0.34
CA PHE A 424 -13.48 -14.69 -1.36
C PHE A 424 -14.36 -13.98 -2.39
N GLY A 425 -13.97 -12.76 -2.77
CA GLY A 425 -14.68 -11.98 -3.78
C GLY A 425 -15.79 -11.09 -3.26
N HIS A 426 -15.94 -10.93 -1.93
CA HIS A 426 -16.85 -9.94 -1.36
C HIS A 426 -16.53 -8.53 -1.85
N MET A 427 -15.25 -8.22 -1.99
CA MET A 427 -14.76 -6.97 -2.55
C MET A 427 -13.50 -7.21 -3.40
N ALA A 428 -13.11 -6.24 -4.20
CA ALA A 428 -11.85 -6.25 -4.91
C ALA A 428 -11.17 -4.87 -4.87
N HIS A 429 -9.85 -4.90 -4.95
CA HIS A 429 -9.03 -3.71 -5.17
C HIS A 429 -8.67 -3.58 -6.64
N ILE A 430 -8.65 -2.35 -7.16
CA ILE A 430 -8.06 -2.01 -8.45
C ILE A 430 -6.91 -1.03 -8.27
N GLU A 431 -5.83 -1.24 -9.03
CA GLU A 431 -4.77 -0.27 -9.20
C GLU A 431 -4.33 -0.26 -10.67
N LEU A 432 -4.25 0.92 -11.28
CA LEU A 432 -3.68 1.16 -12.59
C LEU A 432 -2.33 1.84 -12.44
N LEU A 433 -1.27 1.23 -12.96
CA LEU A 433 0.06 1.84 -13.06
C LEU A 433 0.39 2.18 -14.50
N PHE A 434 1.07 3.30 -14.70
CA PHE A 434 1.62 3.68 -15.99
C PHE A 434 3.08 4.12 -15.88
N PHE A 435 3.82 3.95 -16.98
CA PHE A 435 5.23 4.32 -17.08
C PHE A 435 5.38 5.47 -18.06
N PHE A 436 6.27 6.39 -17.76
CA PHE A 436 6.59 7.56 -18.59
C PHE A 436 8.08 7.86 -18.55
N ASP A 437 8.59 8.54 -19.58
CA ASP A 437 10.00 8.84 -19.73
C ASP A 437 10.36 10.21 -19.17
N HIS A 438 11.28 10.25 -18.20
CA HIS A 438 11.83 11.48 -17.64
C HIS A 438 12.72 12.25 -18.63
N GLY A 439 13.14 11.65 -19.74
CA GLY A 439 13.89 12.30 -20.82
C GLY A 439 13.03 13.27 -21.64
N GLN A 440 11.72 13.16 -21.59
CA GLN A 440 10.83 14.10 -22.27
C GLN A 440 10.79 15.46 -21.55
N ALA A 441 10.83 16.55 -22.29
CA ALA A 441 10.88 17.90 -21.70
C ALA A 441 9.65 18.25 -20.86
N ASP A 442 8.49 17.68 -21.17
CA ASP A 442 7.19 17.88 -20.51
C ASP A 442 6.83 16.79 -19.49
N TRP A 443 7.78 15.89 -19.16
CA TRP A 443 7.51 14.79 -18.25
C TRP A 443 6.87 15.19 -16.89
N PRO A 444 7.18 16.33 -16.27
CA PRO A 444 6.60 16.68 -14.98
C PRO A 444 5.08 16.91 -15.04
N GLN A 445 4.54 17.24 -16.21
CA GLN A 445 3.11 17.49 -16.42
C GLN A 445 2.33 16.19 -16.71
N ILE A 446 2.98 15.15 -17.27
CA ILE A 446 2.33 13.92 -17.72
C ILE A 446 1.55 13.22 -16.59
N PRO A 447 2.13 12.95 -15.39
CA PRO A 447 1.38 12.29 -14.32
C PRO A 447 0.16 13.10 -13.85
N ALA A 448 0.30 14.41 -13.76
CA ALA A 448 -0.80 15.29 -13.33
C ALA A 448 -1.93 15.32 -14.37
N GLU A 449 -1.58 15.31 -15.66
CA GLU A 449 -2.57 15.27 -16.75
C GLU A 449 -3.30 13.93 -16.81
N VAL A 450 -2.57 12.80 -16.71
CA VAL A 450 -3.16 11.46 -16.64
C VAL A 450 -4.10 11.34 -15.45
N LEU A 451 -3.66 11.79 -14.26
CA LEU A 451 -4.50 11.77 -13.06
C LEU A 451 -5.77 12.61 -13.24
N ARG A 452 -5.67 13.81 -13.80
CA ARG A 452 -6.83 14.65 -14.07
C ARG A 452 -7.83 13.98 -15.02
N LYS A 453 -7.35 13.39 -16.11
CA LYS A 453 -8.20 12.65 -17.08
C LYS A 453 -8.84 11.42 -16.44
N SER A 454 -8.12 10.71 -15.59
CA SER A 454 -8.66 9.60 -14.81
C SER A 454 -9.80 10.05 -13.88
N LEU A 455 -9.65 11.18 -13.20
CA LEU A 455 -10.69 11.75 -12.33
C LEU A 455 -11.90 12.24 -13.15
N ASP A 456 -11.69 12.85 -14.31
CA ASP A 456 -12.78 13.25 -15.22
C ASP A 456 -13.57 12.02 -15.72
N ASN A 457 -12.87 10.90 -15.97
CA ASN A 457 -13.49 9.63 -16.31
C ASN A 457 -14.32 9.06 -15.15
N ASP A 458 -13.83 9.13 -13.90
CA ASP A 458 -14.58 8.72 -12.71
C ASP A 458 -15.87 9.54 -12.55
N ILE A 459 -15.79 10.86 -12.74
CA ILE A 459 -16.96 11.75 -12.66
C ILE A 459 -17.97 11.42 -13.77
N LYS A 460 -17.49 11.21 -15.00
CA LYS A 460 -18.33 10.88 -16.15
C LYS A 460 -19.17 9.62 -15.91
N HIS A 461 -18.56 8.59 -15.31
CA HIS A 461 -19.18 7.29 -15.11
C HIS A 461 -19.79 7.10 -13.71
N GLY A 462 -19.62 8.06 -12.79
CA GLY A 462 -20.07 7.94 -11.40
C GLY A 462 -19.29 6.91 -10.60
N TYR A 463 -18.03 6.66 -10.94
CA TYR A 463 -17.21 5.70 -10.24
C TYR A 463 -16.68 6.23 -8.90
N HIS A 464 -16.69 5.38 -7.87
CA HIS A 464 -16.27 5.70 -6.50
C HIS A 464 -14.96 5.03 -6.11
N ALA A 465 -14.23 4.50 -7.07
CA ALA A 465 -13.07 3.67 -6.84
C ALA A 465 -11.86 4.42 -6.28
N ALA A 466 -11.77 5.70 -6.54
CA ALA A 466 -10.58 6.47 -6.20
C ALA A 466 -10.59 6.98 -4.75
N THR A 467 -9.43 6.91 -4.11
CA THR A 467 -9.17 7.73 -2.93
C THR A 467 -9.18 9.20 -3.37
N PRO A 468 -10.00 10.06 -2.77
CA PRO A 468 -9.95 11.48 -3.10
C PRO A 468 -8.52 11.98 -2.88
N PRO A 469 -7.89 12.61 -3.88
CA PRO A 469 -6.56 13.18 -3.69
C PRO A 469 -6.62 14.21 -2.56
N PRO A 470 -5.55 14.39 -1.80
CA PRO A 470 -5.52 15.33 -0.67
C PRO A 470 -5.61 16.81 -1.09
N VAL A 471 -5.79 17.09 -2.38
CA VAL A 471 -5.92 18.45 -2.92
C VAL A 471 -7.35 18.96 -2.75
N LYS A 472 -7.53 20.04 -2.01
CA LYS A 472 -8.84 20.59 -1.65
C LYS A 472 -9.78 20.79 -2.86
N ALA A 473 -9.28 21.39 -3.94
CA ALA A 473 -10.08 21.63 -5.15
C ALA A 473 -10.62 20.33 -5.79
N LEU A 474 -9.81 19.26 -5.79
CA LEU A 474 -10.24 17.96 -6.30
C LEU A 474 -11.21 17.27 -5.34
N THR A 475 -11.00 17.41 -4.04
CA THR A 475 -11.91 16.89 -3.01
C THR A 475 -13.29 17.56 -3.09
N GLU A 476 -13.35 18.87 -3.34
CA GLU A 476 -14.59 19.61 -3.55
C GLU A 476 -15.30 19.17 -4.84
N LYS A 477 -14.55 19.00 -5.94
CA LYS A 477 -15.10 18.55 -7.23
C LYS A 477 -15.69 17.14 -7.15
N LEU A 478 -15.03 16.24 -6.43
CA LEU A 478 -15.48 14.86 -6.22
C LEU A 478 -16.53 14.72 -5.10
N GLY A 479 -16.69 15.75 -4.28
CA GLY A 479 -17.57 15.72 -3.12
C GLY A 479 -18.98 15.18 -3.39
N PRO A 480 -19.68 15.62 -4.45
CA PRO A 480 -21.00 15.12 -4.79
C PRO A 480 -21.06 13.60 -5.00
N LEU A 481 -20.01 12.98 -5.56
CA LEU A 481 -19.92 11.54 -5.77
C LEU A 481 -19.82 10.73 -4.46
N TYR A 482 -19.34 11.37 -3.38
CA TYR A 482 -19.13 10.77 -2.06
C TYR A 482 -20.08 11.32 -1.00
N SER A 483 -21.29 11.73 -1.38
CA SER A 483 -22.28 12.33 -0.46
C SER A 483 -21.70 13.50 0.36
N ASN A 484 -20.77 14.25 -0.22
CA ASN A 484 -20.05 15.34 0.42
C ASN A 484 -19.27 14.93 1.70
N PHE A 485 -18.77 13.68 1.75
CA PHE A 485 -18.04 13.15 2.92
C PHE A 485 -16.83 14.01 3.33
N HIS A 486 -16.22 14.74 2.39
CA HIS A 486 -15.14 15.71 2.67
C HIS A 486 -15.53 16.78 3.72
N LYS A 487 -16.80 17.19 3.77
CA LYS A 487 -17.31 18.14 4.78
C LYS A 487 -17.32 17.52 6.18
N TRP A 488 -17.61 16.21 6.30
CA TRP A 488 -17.52 15.50 7.56
C TRP A 488 -16.07 15.32 7.99
N ARG A 489 -15.17 14.99 7.06
CA ARG A 489 -13.72 14.95 7.35
C ARG A 489 -13.22 16.29 7.88
N GLN A 490 -13.62 17.39 7.30
CA GLN A 490 -13.25 18.71 7.77
C GLN A 490 -13.75 18.97 9.20
N ARG A 491 -15.01 18.67 9.52
CA ARG A 491 -15.56 18.80 10.88
C ARG A 491 -14.82 17.95 11.91
N ILE A 492 -14.50 16.71 11.56
CA ILE A 492 -13.70 15.83 12.43
C ILE A 492 -12.30 16.42 12.64
N LYS A 493 -11.67 16.89 11.56
CA LYS A 493 -10.35 17.57 11.62
C LYS A 493 -10.38 18.77 12.55
N GLU A 494 -11.35 19.65 12.42
CA GLU A 494 -11.51 20.85 13.26
C GLU A 494 -11.75 20.49 14.73
N ALA A 495 -12.51 19.41 15.00
CA ALA A 495 -12.76 18.96 16.36
C ALA A 495 -11.52 18.40 17.05
N PHE A 496 -10.67 17.65 16.34
CA PHE A 496 -9.49 17.01 16.91
C PHE A 496 -8.23 17.88 16.81
N ASP A 497 -8.13 18.75 15.83
CA ASP A 497 -6.96 19.59 15.57
C ASP A 497 -7.36 21.07 15.36
N PRO A 498 -7.86 21.71 16.42
CA PRO A 498 -8.38 23.11 16.34
C PRO A 498 -7.31 24.13 15.93
N ASN A 499 -6.04 23.83 16.13
CA ASN A 499 -4.92 24.68 15.71
C ASN A 499 -4.36 24.31 14.32
N ASN A 500 -4.90 23.26 13.69
CA ASN A 500 -4.48 22.76 12.38
C ASN A 500 -2.97 22.55 12.25
N VAL A 501 -2.39 21.86 13.25
CA VAL A 501 -0.93 21.60 13.32
C VAL A 501 -0.53 20.26 12.74
N SER A 502 -1.42 19.25 12.79
CA SER A 502 -1.13 17.89 12.34
C SER A 502 -1.41 17.74 10.86
N ASN A 503 -0.38 17.66 10.03
CA ASN A 503 -0.46 17.55 8.56
C ASN A 503 -1.64 18.33 7.96
N PRO A 504 -1.55 19.67 7.93
CA PRO A 504 -2.68 20.52 7.59
C PRO A 504 -3.19 20.37 6.14
N GLY A 505 -2.51 19.57 5.34
CA GLY A 505 -2.78 19.46 3.90
C GLY A 505 -2.29 20.69 3.11
N PRO A 506 -2.20 20.59 1.80
CA PRO A 506 -1.91 21.74 0.93
C PRO A 506 -3.10 22.71 0.85
#